data_7e294e14e4464ff86e0826bd779d8d47
#
_entry.id   7e294e14e4464ff86e0826bd779d8d47
#
_cell.length_a   1.000
_cell.length_b   1.000
_cell.length_c   1.000
_cell.angle_alpha   90.00
_cell.angle_beta   90.00
_cell.angle_gamma   90.00
#
_symmetry.space_group_name_H-M   'P 1'
#
loop_
_entity.id
_entity.type
_entity.pdbx_description
1 polymer ?
#
loop_
_entity_poly.entity_id
_entity_poly.type
_entity_poly.pdbx_seq_one_letter_code
_entity_poly.pdbx_strand_id
1 'polypeptide(L)'
;MKAEILIIDDNPDIRNILKDIIEDSGFKTRIAANYNQALTEIDKKLPDVAIIDVKLDKGDNDGIELLSHIKKINSDIPVIIISGHANIEMAVKSLHYGAFEFIEKPFDRDRLLNFIKRAVENY
;
A
#
# COMPACT_ATOMS: atom_id res chain seq x y z
N MET A 1 -14.81 13.79 -6.37
CA MET A 1 -13.33 13.81 -6.43
C MET A 1 -12.79 12.39 -6.49
N LYS A 2 -11.70 12.22 -7.25
CA LYS A 2 -11.07 10.91 -7.34
C LYS A 2 -10.20 10.66 -6.11
N ALA A 3 -10.30 9.47 -5.55
CA ALA A 3 -9.41 9.04 -4.48
C ALA A 3 -7.99 8.91 -5.01
N GLU A 4 -7.02 9.24 -4.17
CA GLU A 4 -5.60 9.16 -4.49
C GLU A 4 -4.96 8.02 -3.74
N ILE A 5 -4.30 7.14 -4.49
CA ILE A 5 -3.66 5.93 -3.96
C ILE A 5 -2.14 6.10 -4.04
N LEU A 6 -1.46 5.97 -2.91
CA LEU A 6 0.01 5.99 -2.87
C LEU A 6 0.51 4.55 -2.97
N ILE A 7 1.31 4.27 -4.00
CA ILE A 7 1.87 2.94 -4.27
C ILE A 7 3.34 2.94 -3.89
N ILE A 8 3.72 2.10 -2.95
CA ILE A 8 5.08 2.01 -2.42
C ILE A 8 5.62 0.61 -2.67
N ASP A 9 6.50 0.47 -3.65
CA ASP A 9 7.11 -0.81 -4.02
C ASP A 9 8.46 -0.53 -4.68
N ASP A 10 9.49 -1.26 -4.30
CA ASP A 10 10.85 -1.07 -4.85
C ASP A 10 11.03 -1.67 -6.25
N ASN A 11 10.12 -2.54 -6.68
CA ASN A 11 10.16 -3.14 -8.02
C ASN A 11 9.44 -2.24 -9.02
N PRO A 12 10.15 -1.67 -10.01
CA PRO A 12 9.51 -0.75 -10.96
C PRO A 12 8.44 -1.42 -11.82
N ASP A 13 8.57 -2.71 -12.14
CA ASP A 13 7.57 -3.41 -12.93
C ASP A 13 6.26 -3.56 -12.16
N ILE A 14 6.35 -3.93 -10.88
CA ILE A 14 5.16 -4.05 -10.03
C ILE A 14 4.52 -2.69 -9.82
N ARG A 15 5.32 -1.64 -9.54
CA ARG A 15 4.80 -0.26 -9.41
C ARG A 15 4.01 0.15 -10.64
N ASN A 16 4.55 -0.09 -11.83
CA ASN A 16 3.91 0.30 -13.09
C ASN A 16 2.64 -0.51 -13.35
N ILE A 17 2.65 -1.81 -13.06
CA ILE A 17 1.47 -2.66 -13.19
C ILE A 17 0.35 -2.17 -12.26
N LEU A 18 0.68 -1.92 -11.00
CA LEU A 18 -0.29 -1.41 -10.02
C LEU A 18 -0.84 -0.05 -10.44
N LYS A 19 0.04 0.85 -10.87
CA LYS A 19 -0.36 2.17 -11.34
C LYS A 19 -1.36 2.06 -12.49
N ASP A 20 -1.07 1.25 -13.50
CA ASP A 20 -1.93 1.09 -14.67
C ASP A 20 -3.29 0.52 -14.29
N ILE A 21 -3.31 -0.53 -13.47
CA ILE A 21 -4.56 -1.15 -13.01
C ILE A 21 -5.43 -0.14 -12.26
N ILE A 22 -4.82 0.62 -11.36
CA ILE A 22 -5.55 1.54 -10.49
C ILE A 22 -6.04 2.76 -11.26
N GLU A 23 -5.22 3.31 -12.15
CA GLU A 23 -5.61 4.46 -12.97
C GLU A 23 -6.69 4.09 -13.99
N ASP A 24 -6.64 2.88 -14.54
CA ASP A 24 -7.68 2.38 -15.44
C ASP A 24 -9.04 2.28 -14.74
N SER A 25 -9.04 2.14 -13.43
CA SER A 25 -10.28 2.07 -12.64
C SER A 25 -10.77 3.45 -12.16
N GLY A 26 -10.10 4.52 -12.57
CA GLY A 26 -10.55 5.89 -12.31
C GLY A 26 -9.95 6.54 -11.06
N PHE A 27 -8.98 5.93 -10.42
CA PHE A 27 -8.30 6.52 -9.27
C PHE A 27 -7.05 7.28 -9.69
N LYS A 28 -6.64 8.24 -8.88
CA LYS A 28 -5.34 8.90 -9.05
C LYS A 28 -4.27 8.10 -8.32
N THR A 29 -3.03 8.16 -8.80
CA THR A 29 -1.91 7.47 -8.16
C THR A 29 -0.74 8.42 -7.91
N ARG A 30 0.00 8.13 -6.86
CA ARG A 30 1.36 8.60 -6.64
C ARG A 30 2.22 7.38 -6.37
N ILE A 31 3.50 7.46 -6.68
CA ILE A 31 4.40 6.32 -6.50
C ILE A 31 5.60 6.69 -5.64
N ALA A 32 6.13 5.71 -4.92
CA ALA A 32 7.39 5.82 -4.18
C ALA A 32 8.14 4.50 -4.35
N ALA A 33 9.45 4.60 -4.61
CA ALA A 33 10.27 3.43 -4.93
C ALA A 33 10.96 2.84 -3.69
N ASN A 34 11.01 3.59 -2.59
CA ASN A 34 11.74 3.16 -1.40
C ASN A 34 11.17 3.84 -0.16
N TYR A 35 11.71 3.47 1.00
CA TYR A 35 11.27 3.97 2.30
C TYR A 35 11.34 5.50 2.38
N ASN A 36 12.46 6.08 1.99
CA ASN A 36 12.66 7.53 2.09
C ASN A 36 11.75 8.30 1.15
N GLN A 37 11.55 7.83 -0.08
CA GLN A 37 10.61 8.44 -1.00
C GLN A 37 9.17 8.37 -0.47
N ALA A 38 8.83 7.25 0.16
CA ALA A 38 7.51 7.10 0.78
C ALA A 38 7.29 8.13 1.88
N LEU A 39 8.27 8.32 2.76
CA LEU A 39 8.18 9.35 3.81
C LEU A 39 8.00 10.74 3.20
N THR A 40 8.76 11.06 2.16
CA THR A 40 8.66 12.34 1.47
C THR A 40 7.26 12.56 0.91
N GLU A 41 6.69 11.56 0.25
CA GLU A 41 5.34 11.66 -0.33
C GLU A 41 4.27 11.80 0.74
N ILE A 42 4.40 11.08 1.84
CA ILE A 42 3.46 11.16 2.97
C ILE A 42 3.52 12.55 3.62
N ASP A 43 4.73 13.12 3.77
CA ASP A 43 4.90 14.44 4.35
C ASP A 43 4.32 15.55 3.46
N LYS A 44 4.36 15.38 2.14
CA LYS A 44 3.77 16.35 1.21
C LYS A 44 2.26 16.37 1.32
N LYS A 45 1.63 15.21 1.33
CA LYS A 45 0.19 15.06 1.39
C LYS A 45 -0.16 13.62 1.73
N LEU A 46 -1.04 13.43 2.69
CA LEU A 46 -1.54 12.09 3.02
C LEU A 46 -2.40 11.55 1.88
N PRO A 47 -2.21 10.28 1.48
CA PRO A 47 -3.06 9.66 0.48
C PRO A 47 -4.41 9.25 1.07
N ASP A 48 -5.36 8.94 0.22
CA ASP A 48 -6.64 8.37 0.65
C ASP A 48 -6.50 6.88 0.99
N VAL A 49 -5.63 6.17 0.26
CA VAL A 49 -5.29 4.76 0.50
C VAL A 49 -3.81 4.59 0.21
N ALA A 50 -3.12 3.74 0.96
CA ALA A 50 -1.74 3.37 0.67
C ALA A 50 -1.64 1.89 0.37
N ILE A 51 -0.83 1.54 -0.64
CA ILE A 51 -0.47 0.16 -0.97
C ILE A 51 1.03 0.04 -0.76
N ILE A 52 1.46 -0.84 0.14
CA ILE A 52 2.85 -0.92 0.58
C ILE A 52 3.38 -2.33 0.44
N ASP A 53 4.51 -2.47 -0.26
CA ASP A 53 5.28 -3.72 -0.24
C ASP A 53 5.88 -3.89 1.15
N VAL A 54 5.71 -5.07 1.74
CA VAL A 54 6.19 -5.36 3.09
C VAL A 54 7.70 -5.24 3.20
N LYS A 55 8.42 -5.56 2.13
CA LYS A 55 9.88 -5.55 2.10
C LYS A 55 10.36 -4.53 1.06
N LEU A 56 10.89 -3.42 1.52
CA LEU A 56 11.46 -2.38 0.68
C LEU A 56 12.99 -2.48 0.69
N ASP A 57 13.66 -1.34 0.70
CA ASP A 57 15.11 -1.28 0.55
C ASP A 57 15.90 -1.34 1.86
N LYS A 58 15.27 -1.08 3.01
CA LYS A 58 15.98 -0.96 4.29
C LYS A 58 15.99 -2.23 5.12
N GLY A 59 15.00 -3.12 4.93
CA GLY A 59 14.95 -4.34 5.71
C GLY A 59 13.66 -5.12 5.48
N ASP A 60 13.52 -6.22 6.20
CA ASP A 60 12.44 -7.17 5.96
C ASP A 60 11.07 -6.66 6.40
N ASN A 61 11.05 -5.67 7.30
CA ASN A 61 9.81 -5.16 7.89
C ASN A 61 9.57 -3.67 7.62
N ASP A 62 10.30 -3.06 6.68
CA ASP A 62 10.18 -1.62 6.47
C ASP A 62 8.81 -1.19 5.94
N GLY A 63 8.12 -2.05 5.21
CA GLY A 63 6.74 -1.78 4.83
C GLY A 63 5.79 -1.72 6.04
N ILE A 64 6.02 -2.57 7.04
CA ILE A 64 5.25 -2.57 8.28
C ILE A 64 5.56 -1.32 9.11
N GLU A 65 6.81 -0.87 9.11
CA GLU A 65 7.19 0.37 9.75
C GLU A 65 6.48 1.57 9.13
N LEU A 66 6.37 1.61 7.80
CA LEU A 66 5.61 2.64 7.09
C LEU A 66 4.12 2.58 7.44
N LEU A 67 3.55 1.37 7.51
CA LEU A 67 2.18 1.18 7.94
C LEU A 67 1.95 1.81 9.32
N SER A 68 2.82 1.49 10.27
CA SER A 68 2.75 2.03 11.63
C SER A 68 2.85 3.56 11.61
N HIS A 69 3.77 4.10 10.81
CA HIS A 69 3.98 5.55 10.68
C HIS A 69 2.71 6.24 10.16
N ILE A 70 2.10 5.71 9.11
CA ILE A 70 0.88 6.28 8.53
C ILE A 70 -0.26 6.24 9.56
N LYS A 71 -0.41 5.13 10.25
CA LYS A 71 -1.49 4.96 11.25
C LYS A 71 -1.33 5.89 12.44
N LYS A 72 -0.11 6.27 12.79
CA LYS A 72 0.14 7.26 13.84
C LYS A 72 -0.26 8.66 13.41
N ILE A 73 -0.10 8.99 12.13
CA ILE A 73 -0.49 10.29 11.60
C ILE A 73 -2.01 10.37 11.46
N ASN A 74 -2.62 9.37 10.85
CA ASN A 74 -4.07 9.29 10.67
C ASN A 74 -4.50 7.82 10.61
N SER A 75 -5.12 7.36 11.69
CA SER A 75 -5.55 5.96 11.82
C SER A 75 -6.67 5.57 10.85
N ASP A 76 -7.32 6.53 10.22
CA ASP A 76 -8.42 6.26 9.29
C ASP A 76 -7.97 5.92 7.88
N ILE A 77 -6.70 6.15 7.54
CA ILE A 77 -6.20 5.84 6.21
C ILE A 77 -6.07 4.31 6.04
N PRO A 78 -6.80 3.71 5.09
CA PRO A 78 -6.65 2.29 4.83
C PRO A 78 -5.30 1.99 4.21
N VAL A 79 -4.62 0.95 4.69
CA VAL A 79 -3.33 0.51 4.17
C VAL A 79 -3.44 -0.93 3.74
N ILE A 80 -3.08 -1.22 2.49
CA ILE A 80 -3.03 -2.57 1.93
C ILE A 80 -1.56 -2.98 1.85
N ILE A 81 -1.22 -4.09 2.47
CA ILE A 81 0.14 -4.64 2.42
C ILE A 81 0.21 -5.72 1.35
N ILE A 82 1.24 -5.65 0.50
CA ILE A 82 1.51 -6.64 -0.54
C ILE A 82 2.85 -7.31 -0.23
N SER A 83 2.92 -8.63 -0.40
CA SER A 83 4.16 -9.38 -0.15
C SER A 83 4.39 -10.48 -1.17
N GLY A 84 5.62 -10.58 -1.66
CA GLY A 84 6.05 -11.69 -2.51
C GLY A 84 6.47 -12.93 -1.72
N HIS A 85 6.68 -12.77 -0.42
CA HIS A 85 7.10 -13.84 0.47
C HIS A 85 6.16 -13.89 1.68
N ALA A 86 4.87 -14.00 1.39
CA ALA A 86 3.86 -14.01 2.42
C ALA A 86 3.98 -15.24 3.31
N ASN A 87 3.86 -15.03 4.62
CA ASN A 87 3.67 -16.10 5.58
C ASN A 87 2.63 -15.64 6.60
N ILE A 88 2.13 -16.58 7.37
CA ILE A 88 1.05 -16.30 8.33
C ILE A 88 1.50 -15.28 9.37
N GLU A 89 2.72 -15.40 9.86
CA GLU A 89 3.26 -14.49 10.86
C GLU A 89 3.29 -13.04 10.37
N MET A 90 3.75 -12.82 9.13
CA MET A 90 3.81 -11.51 8.52
C MET A 90 2.42 -10.92 8.31
N ALA A 91 1.47 -11.73 7.85
CA ALA A 91 0.09 -11.30 7.65
C ALA A 91 -0.56 -10.89 8.98
N VAL A 92 -0.40 -11.72 10.02
CA VAL A 92 -0.93 -11.42 11.34
C VAL A 92 -0.33 -10.12 11.89
N LYS A 93 0.98 -9.95 11.75
CA LYS A 93 1.66 -8.73 12.20
C LYS A 93 1.14 -7.49 11.49
N SER A 94 0.94 -7.57 10.17
CA SER A 94 0.40 -6.46 9.39
C SER A 94 -0.99 -6.06 9.86
N LEU A 95 -1.86 -7.03 10.05
CA LEU A 95 -3.22 -6.78 10.55
C LEU A 95 -3.22 -6.23 11.97
N HIS A 96 -2.31 -6.72 12.80
CA HIS A 96 -2.16 -6.21 14.18
C HIS A 96 -1.80 -4.72 14.21
N TYR A 97 -0.98 -4.26 13.26
CA TYR A 97 -0.62 -2.84 13.14
C TYR A 97 -1.66 -2.02 12.38
N GLY A 98 -2.78 -2.61 12.01
CA GLY A 98 -3.91 -1.90 11.45
C GLY A 98 -4.03 -1.92 9.94
N ALA A 99 -3.35 -2.84 9.25
CA ALA A 99 -3.53 -2.99 7.81
C ALA A 99 -5.00 -3.33 7.49
N PHE A 100 -5.52 -2.72 6.44
CA PHE A 100 -6.87 -3.00 5.95
C PHE A 100 -6.94 -4.40 5.33
N GLU A 101 -5.89 -4.76 4.58
CA GLU A 101 -5.82 -6.06 3.91
C GLU A 101 -4.36 -6.44 3.66
N PHE A 102 -4.12 -7.75 3.48
CA PHE A 102 -2.81 -8.30 3.16
C PHE A 102 -2.96 -9.15 1.90
N ILE A 103 -2.17 -8.85 0.86
CA ILE A 103 -2.25 -9.52 -0.44
C ILE A 103 -0.91 -10.16 -0.77
N GLU A 104 -0.96 -11.42 -1.20
CA GLU A 104 0.23 -12.15 -1.65
C GLU A 104 0.46 -11.96 -3.15
N LYS A 105 1.71 -11.76 -3.56
CA LYS A 105 2.10 -11.74 -4.97
C LYS A 105 2.28 -13.19 -5.47
N PRO A 106 1.94 -13.51 -6.70
CA PRO A 106 1.26 -12.66 -7.68
C PRO A 106 -0.21 -12.45 -7.30
N PHE A 107 -0.71 -11.23 -7.52
CA PHE A 107 -2.07 -10.89 -7.14
C PHE A 107 -3.01 -10.97 -8.34
N ASP A 108 -4.28 -11.25 -8.04
CA ASP A 108 -5.37 -11.20 -9.00
C ASP A 108 -5.83 -9.74 -9.14
N ARG A 109 -5.92 -9.24 -10.38
CA ARG A 109 -6.33 -7.87 -10.66
C ARG A 109 -7.68 -7.53 -10.05
N ASP A 110 -8.67 -8.40 -10.25
CA ASP A 110 -10.04 -8.13 -9.79
C ASP A 110 -10.12 -8.12 -8.26
N ARG A 111 -9.39 -9.02 -7.62
CA ARG A 111 -9.32 -9.07 -6.17
C ARG A 111 -8.67 -7.82 -5.58
N LEU A 112 -7.56 -7.38 -6.18
CA LEU A 112 -6.89 -6.16 -5.79
C LEU A 112 -7.82 -4.95 -5.90
N LEU A 113 -8.48 -4.80 -7.04
CA LEU A 113 -9.43 -3.70 -7.28
C LEU A 113 -10.59 -3.73 -6.31
N ASN A 114 -11.10 -4.91 -5.98
CA ASN A 114 -12.17 -5.04 -4.99
C ASN A 114 -11.72 -4.52 -3.62
N PHE A 115 -10.52 -4.88 -3.19
CA PHE A 115 -9.97 -4.38 -1.92
C PHE A 115 -9.79 -2.87 -1.93
N ILE A 116 -9.29 -2.30 -3.04
CA ILE A 116 -9.11 -0.85 -3.17
C ILE A 116 -10.45 -0.13 -3.10
N LYS A 117 -11.45 -0.62 -3.82
CA LYS A 117 -12.79 -0.02 -3.81
C LYS A 117 -13.41 -0.06 -2.42
N ARG A 118 -13.26 -1.18 -1.72
CA ARG A 118 -13.75 -1.30 -0.33
C ARG A 118 -13.00 -0.36 0.61
N ALA A 119 -11.70 -0.22 0.43
CA ALA A 119 -10.88 0.70 1.23
C ALA A 119 -11.32 2.15 1.02
N VAL A 120 -11.56 2.55 -0.23
CA VAL A 120 -12.03 3.89 -0.56
C VAL A 120 -13.42 4.15 0.04
N GLU A 121 -14.31 3.18 0.00
CA GLU A 121 -15.67 3.31 0.55
C GLU A 121 -15.66 3.45 2.07
N ASN A 122 -14.69 2.84 2.75
CA ASN A 122 -14.58 2.89 4.21
C ASN A 122 -13.78 4.09 4.73
N TYR A 123 -13.33 4.92 3.82
CA TYR A 123 -12.53 6.10 4.15
C TYR A 123 -13.34 7.25 4.76
#